data_a40f12abf288bb401332b85fc1aa6f90
#
_entry.id   a40f12abf288bb401332b85fc1aa6f90
#
_cell.length_a   1.000
_cell.length_b   1.000
_cell.length_c   1.000
_cell.angle_alpha   90.00
_cell.angle_beta   90.00
_cell.angle_gamma   90.00
#
_symmetry.space_group_name_H-M   'P 1'
#
loop_
_entity.id
_entity.type
_entity.pdbx_description
1 polymer ?
#
loop_
_entity_poly.entity_id
_entity_poly.type
_entity_poly.pdbx_seq_one_letter_code
_entity_poly.pdbx_strand_id
1 'polypeptide(L)'
;MRTKADTRLIVERLKKEYPVSECSLAYDDAWQLLVSVRLSAQCTDARVNIVTKDLFAKYPTLEALAAAGPDAIEAIIKPCGLGKSKARDLAGMANMLLREYGGKVPQAMEDLLRLPGVGRKSANLIRGDIFHLPAVVADTHCIRMANRIGFVTDTTDPVQVERALVKVLPPEESNDFCHRCGMHGRVVCTARKALCEVCCLQDVCRTGKKTIKQETLEELV
;
A
#
# COMPACT_ATOMS: atom_id res chain seq x y z
N MET A 1 19.76 -10.43 9.74
CA MET A 1 18.50 -9.73 10.06
C MET A 1 18.84 -8.39 10.69
N ARG A 2 18.05 -7.36 10.44
CA ARG A 2 18.23 -6.03 11.06
C ARG A 2 17.87 -6.07 12.54
N THR A 3 18.62 -5.33 13.35
CA THR A 3 18.28 -5.15 14.77
C THR A 3 17.12 -4.17 14.92
N LYS A 4 16.48 -4.15 16.09
CA LYS A 4 15.44 -3.14 16.39
C LYS A 4 16.01 -1.72 16.40
N ALA A 5 17.27 -1.53 16.83
CA ALA A 5 17.94 -0.24 16.82
C ALA A 5 18.17 0.27 15.38
N ASP A 6 18.72 -0.58 14.50
CA ASP A 6 18.86 -0.24 13.07
C ASP A 6 17.51 0.12 12.44
N THR A 7 16.45 -0.62 12.81
CA THR A 7 15.10 -0.39 12.28
C THR A 7 14.55 0.96 12.70
N ARG A 8 14.71 1.35 13.98
CA ARG A 8 14.29 2.68 14.46
C ARG A 8 14.99 3.80 13.71
N LEU A 9 16.29 3.70 13.52
CA LEU A 9 17.07 4.69 12.77
C LEU A 9 16.56 4.81 11.31
N ILE A 10 16.25 3.69 10.66
CA ILE A 10 15.70 3.68 9.31
C ILE A 10 14.31 4.36 9.25
N VAL A 11 13.43 4.05 10.22
CA VAL A 11 12.10 4.68 10.35
C VAL A 11 12.23 6.18 10.55
N GLU A 12 13.08 6.63 11.48
CA GLU A 12 13.29 8.05 11.78
C GLU A 12 13.81 8.83 10.56
N ARG A 13 14.75 8.26 9.81
CA ARG A 13 15.27 8.90 8.59
C ARG A 13 14.24 9.01 7.49
N LEU A 14 13.43 7.97 7.27
CA LEU A 14 12.32 8.04 6.31
C LEU A 14 11.25 9.02 6.78
N LYS A 15 10.98 9.11 8.09
CA LYS A 15 10.04 10.07 8.66
C LYS A 15 10.52 11.52 8.49
N LYS A 16 11.82 11.75 8.64
CA LYS A 16 12.42 13.08 8.39
C LYS A 16 12.37 13.46 6.91
N GLU A 17 12.63 12.52 6.02
CA GLU A 17 12.61 12.72 4.57
C GLU A 17 11.18 12.91 4.04
N TYR A 18 10.22 12.15 4.59
CA TYR A 18 8.82 12.16 4.23
C TYR A 18 7.96 12.38 5.49
N PRO A 19 7.85 13.62 5.98
CA PRO A 19 7.13 13.92 7.22
C PRO A 19 5.63 13.62 7.12
N VAL A 20 5.04 13.82 5.94
CA VAL A 20 3.65 13.44 5.64
C VAL A 20 3.65 12.08 4.94
N SER A 21 2.90 11.12 5.47
CA SER A 21 2.75 9.78 4.92
C SER A 21 1.27 9.42 4.84
N GLU A 22 0.67 9.73 3.68
CA GLU A 22 -0.74 9.52 3.45
C GLU A 22 -0.97 8.56 2.29
N CYS A 23 -2.13 7.92 2.28
CA CYS A 23 -2.59 7.14 1.16
C CYS A 23 -2.73 8.04 -0.08
N SER A 24 -2.23 7.59 -1.22
CA SER A 24 -2.32 8.32 -2.49
C SER A 24 -3.71 8.23 -3.16
N LEU A 25 -4.58 7.35 -2.65
CA LEU A 25 -5.95 7.22 -3.11
C LEU A 25 -6.85 8.24 -2.40
N ALA A 26 -7.71 8.93 -3.16
CA ALA A 26 -8.67 9.88 -2.60
C ALA A 26 -9.91 9.16 -2.08
N TYR A 27 -10.35 9.51 -0.88
CA TYR A 27 -11.57 9.00 -0.24
C TYR A 27 -12.03 9.95 0.88
N ASP A 28 -13.33 9.98 1.12
CA ASP A 28 -13.95 10.69 2.25
C ASP A 28 -14.43 9.69 3.32
N ASP A 29 -14.74 8.45 2.90
CA ASP A 29 -15.29 7.38 3.73
C ASP A 29 -14.51 6.07 3.59
N ALA A 30 -14.57 5.23 4.61
CA ALA A 30 -13.89 3.93 4.64
C ALA A 30 -14.28 2.99 3.47
N TRP A 31 -15.58 2.98 3.08
CA TRP A 31 -16.04 2.18 1.95
C TRP A 31 -15.51 2.71 0.61
N GLN A 32 -15.32 4.03 0.49
CA GLN A 32 -14.72 4.64 -0.70
C GLN A 32 -13.25 4.21 -0.85
N LEU A 33 -12.52 4.13 0.27
CA LEU A 33 -11.15 3.59 0.24
C LEU A 33 -11.12 2.13 -0.19
N LEU A 34 -12.04 1.28 0.29
CA LEU A 34 -12.16 -0.12 -0.17
C LEU A 34 -12.37 -0.20 -1.69
N VAL A 35 -13.28 0.62 -2.23
CA VAL A 35 -13.55 0.73 -3.67
C VAL A 35 -12.28 1.14 -4.42
N SER A 36 -11.64 2.22 -3.97
CA SER A 36 -10.42 2.76 -4.60
C SER A 36 -9.27 1.75 -4.59
N VAL A 37 -9.07 1.05 -3.48
CA VAL A 37 -8.07 -0.02 -3.36
C VAL A 37 -8.36 -1.19 -4.29
N ARG A 38 -9.64 -1.59 -4.45
CA ARG A 38 -9.99 -2.63 -5.44
C ARG A 38 -9.72 -2.17 -6.86
N LEU A 39 -9.97 -0.90 -7.17
CA LEU A 39 -9.71 -0.34 -8.49
C LEU A 39 -8.21 -0.18 -8.79
N SER A 40 -7.35 0.03 -7.78
CA SER A 40 -5.91 0.18 -7.96
C SER A 40 -5.19 -1.10 -8.40
N ALA A 41 -5.83 -2.26 -8.34
CA ALA A 41 -5.27 -3.50 -8.87
C ALA A 41 -4.95 -3.37 -10.37
N GLN A 42 -3.66 -3.40 -10.73
CA GLN A 42 -3.14 -3.19 -12.10
C GLN A 42 -3.58 -1.84 -12.72
N CYS A 43 -3.74 -0.81 -11.89
CA CYS A 43 -4.05 0.54 -12.31
C CYS A 43 -3.26 1.55 -11.47
N THR A 44 -2.93 2.70 -12.03
CA THR A 44 -2.24 3.76 -11.29
C THR A 44 -3.20 4.51 -10.37
N ASP A 45 -2.74 4.94 -9.18
CA ASP A 45 -3.54 5.69 -8.23
C ASP A 45 -4.12 6.98 -8.85
N ALA A 46 -3.34 7.67 -9.67
CA ALA A 46 -3.81 8.86 -10.40
C ALA A 46 -5.02 8.55 -11.31
N ARG A 47 -5.00 7.43 -12.03
CA ARG A 47 -6.15 7.00 -12.84
C ARG A 47 -7.33 6.62 -11.98
N VAL A 48 -7.10 5.91 -10.88
CA VAL A 48 -8.15 5.55 -9.91
C VAL A 48 -8.84 6.81 -9.39
N ASN A 49 -8.08 7.81 -8.93
CA ASN A 49 -8.62 9.05 -8.38
C ASN A 49 -9.49 9.83 -9.38
N ILE A 50 -9.14 9.80 -10.68
CA ILE A 50 -9.98 10.42 -11.72
C ILE A 50 -11.30 9.66 -11.83
N VAL A 51 -11.25 8.33 -11.92
CA VAL A 51 -12.44 7.49 -12.14
C VAL A 51 -13.36 7.45 -10.91
N THR A 52 -12.80 7.42 -9.71
CA THR A 52 -13.58 7.38 -8.46
C THR A 52 -14.31 8.67 -8.21
N LYS A 53 -13.79 9.82 -8.66
CA LYS A 53 -14.50 11.09 -8.61
C LYS A 53 -15.84 11.02 -9.32
N ASP A 54 -15.88 10.45 -10.53
CA ASP A 54 -17.11 10.29 -11.30
C ASP A 54 -18.00 9.21 -10.68
N LEU A 55 -17.40 8.11 -10.18
CA LEU A 55 -18.13 7.03 -9.55
C LEU A 55 -18.87 7.49 -8.29
N PHE A 56 -18.19 8.22 -7.39
CA PHE A 56 -18.75 8.71 -6.14
C PHE A 56 -19.71 9.90 -6.35
N ALA A 57 -19.51 10.70 -7.39
CA ALA A 57 -20.49 11.72 -7.77
C ALA A 57 -21.82 11.09 -8.23
N LYS A 58 -21.76 9.97 -8.95
CA LYS A 58 -22.95 9.25 -9.42
C LYS A 58 -23.60 8.38 -8.33
N TYR A 59 -22.78 7.77 -7.47
CA TYR A 59 -23.22 6.91 -6.37
C TYR A 59 -22.64 7.41 -5.05
N PRO A 60 -23.23 8.48 -4.46
CA PRO A 60 -22.65 9.17 -3.30
C PRO A 60 -22.77 8.39 -1.98
N THR A 61 -23.55 7.31 -1.95
CA THR A 61 -23.70 6.46 -0.77
C THR A 61 -23.46 5.00 -1.10
N LEU A 62 -23.18 4.20 -0.07
CA LEU A 62 -22.99 2.76 -0.23
C LEU A 62 -24.24 2.06 -0.76
N GLU A 63 -25.42 2.52 -0.34
CA GLU A 63 -26.73 2.02 -0.82
C GLU A 63 -26.91 2.30 -2.30
N ALA A 64 -26.56 3.51 -2.76
CA ALA A 64 -26.64 3.88 -4.17
C ALA A 64 -25.68 3.02 -5.01
N LEU A 65 -24.48 2.76 -4.52
CA LEU A 65 -23.52 1.88 -5.20
C LEU A 65 -24.02 0.43 -5.25
N ALA A 66 -24.57 -0.08 -4.15
CA ALA A 66 -25.11 -1.44 -4.08
C ALA A 66 -26.31 -1.64 -5.03
N ALA A 67 -27.17 -0.63 -5.17
CA ALA A 67 -28.33 -0.65 -6.06
C ALA A 67 -27.98 -0.51 -7.54
N ALA A 68 -26.81 0.02 -7.88
CA ALA A 68 -26.41 0.31 -9.26
C ALA A 68 -26.24 -0.94 -10.14
N GLY A 69 -25.88 -2.06 -9.55
CA GLY A 69 -25.56 -3.28 -10.28
C GLY A 69 -24.21 -3.23 -11.03
N PRO A 70 -23.64 -4.41 -11.38
CA PRO A 70 -22.32 -4.49 -11.97
C PRO A 70 -22.15 -3.76 -13.31
N ASP A 71 -23.15 -3.85 -14.21
CA ASP A 71 -23.02 -3.27 -15.56
C ASP A 71 -22.95 -1.75 -15.54
N ALA A 72 -23.74 -1.12 -14.66
CA ALA A 72 -23.73 0.34 -14.50
C ALA A 72 -22.44 0.84 -13.83
N ILE A 73 -21.87 0.07 -12.90
CA ILE A 73 -20.57 0.33 -12.30
C ILE A 73 -19.48 0.17 -13.35
N GLU A 74 -19.48 -0.94 -14.13
CA GLU A 74 -18.49 -1.22 -15.17
C GLU A 74 -18.37 -0.08 -16.17
N ALA A 75 -19.50 0.48 -16.61
CA ALA A 75 -19.52 1.59 -17.56
C ALA A 75 -18.65 2.77 -17.13
N ILE A 76 -18.53 3.04 -15.82
CA ILE A 76 -17.72 4.11 -15.26
C ILE A 76 -16.27 3.67 -15.04
N ILE A 77 -16.07 2.49 -14.42
CA ILE A 77 -14.73 2.05 -13.98
C ILE A 77 -13.88 1.41 -15.08
N LYS A 78 -14.41 1.24 -16.28
CA LYS A 78 -13.72 0.63 -17.44
C LYS A 78 -12.29 1.18 -17.67
N PRO A 79 -12.00 2.48 -17.49
CA PRO A 79 -10.65 3.01 -17.64
C PRO A 79 -9.61 2.46 -16.63
N CYS A 80 -10.06 1.84 -15.52
CA CYS A 80 -9.17 1.19 -14.55
C CYS A 80 -8.73 -0.23 -14.95
N GLY A 81 -9.20 -0.76 -16.09
CA GLY A 81 -8.93 -2.13 -16.52
C GLY A 81 -9.67 -3.19 -15.68
N LEU A 82 -9.80 -4.42 -16.21
CA LEU A 82 -10.52 -5.53 -15.57
C LEU A 82 -11.95 -5.17 -15.14
N GLY A 83 -12.65 -4.32 -15.92
CA GLY A 83 -13.91 -3.68 -15.54
C GLY A 83 -14.96 -4.66 -15.03
N LYS A 84 -15.26 -5.74 -15.78
CA LYS A 84 -16.27 -6.74 -15.39
C LYS A 84 -16.01 -7.41 -14.04
N SER A 85 -14.77 -7.81 -13.79
CA SER A 85 -14.40 -8.43 -12.51
C SER A 85 -14.50 -7.43 -11.37
N LYS A 86 -13.92 -6.24 -11.56
CA LYS A 86 -13.94 -5.18 -10.54
C LYS A 86 -15.37 -4.73 -10.24
N ALA A 87 -16.21 -4.55 -11.24
CA ALA A 87 -17.61 -4.14 -11.06
C ALA A 87 -18.42 -5.17 -10.24
N ARG A 88 -18.24 -6.47 -10.52
CA ARG A 88 -18.86 -7.54 -9.72
C ARG A 88 -18.39 -7.52 -8.27
N ASP A 89 -17.09 -7.33 -8.06
CA ASP A 89 -16.52 -7.25 -6.72
C ASP A 89 -17.05 -6.03 -5.96
N LEU A 90 -17.13 -4.86 -6.59
CA LEU A 90 -17.66 -3.64 -5.96
C LEU A 90 -19.13 -3.77 -5.59
N ALA A 91 -19.96 -4.28 -6.51
CA ALA A 91 -21.38 -4.52 -6.23
C ALA A 91 -21.56 -5.56 -5.10
N GLY A 92 -20.82 -6.67 -5.15
CA GLY A 92 -20.84 -7.71 -4.12
C GLY A 92 -20.38 -7.20 -2.76
N MET A 93 -19.29 -6.42 -2.73
CA MET A 93 -18.75 -5.80 -1.51
C MET A 93 -19.74 -4.82 -0.90
N ALA A 94 -20.34 -3.91 -1.69
CA ALA A 94 -21.31 -2.95 -1.21
C ALA A 94 -22.55 -3.67 -0.61
N ASN A 95 -23.07 -4.68 -1.30
CA ASN A 95 -24.19 -5.48 -0.80
C ASN A 95 -23.84 -6.26 0.49
N MET A 96 -22.62 -6.81 0.60
CA MET A 96 -22.19 -7.53 1.80
C MET A 96 -22.04 -6.58 2.98
N LEU A 97 -21.44 -5.40 2.78
CA LEU A 97 -21.30 -4.38 3.82
C LEU A 97 -22.68 -3.98 4.37
N LEU A 98 -23.67 -3.76 3.51
CA LEU A 98 -25.02 -3.41 3.97
C LEU A 98 -25.70 -4.54 4.74
N ARG A 99 -25.64 -5.77 4.23
CA ARG A 99 -26.39 -6.90 4.79
C ARG A 99 -25.77 -7.49 6.07
N GLU A 100 -24.43 -7.57 6.10
CA GLU A 100 -23.72 -8.30 7.15
C GLU A 100 -23.04 -7.39 8.16
N TYR A 101 -22.73 -6.14 7.77
CA TYR A 101 -21.96 -5.20 8.59
C TYR A 101 -22.70 -3.86 8.86
N GLY A 102 -24.00 -3.79 8.53
CA GLY A 102 -24.80 -2.58 8.77
C GLY A 102 -24.28 -1.33 8.08
N GLY A 103 -23.70 -1.48 6.88
CA GLY A 103 -23.12 -0.40 6.08
C GLY A 103 -21.74 0.07 6.56
N LYS A 104 -21.14 -0.57 7.56
CA LYS A 104 -19.82 -0.21 8.09
C LYS A 104 -18.74 -1.14 7.56
N VAL A 105 -17.56 -0.59 7.36
CA VAL A 105 -16.37 -1.39 7.02
C VAL A 105 -15.90 -2.12 8.30
N PRO A 106 -15.71 -3.45 8.27
CA PRO A 106 -15.24 -4.20 9.42
C PRO A 106 -13.75 -3.94 9.69
N GLN A 107 -13.35 -4.06 10.96
CA GLN A 107 -11.97 -3.84 11.40
C GLN A 107 -11.15 -5.15 11.45
N ALA A 108 -11.83 -6.29 11.70
CA ALA A 108 -11.17 -7.57 11.82
C ALA A 108 -10.63 -8.05 10.47
N MET A 109 -9.42 -8.63 10.47
CA MET A 109 -8.77 -9.14 9.26
C MET A 109 -9.64 -10.21 8.58
N GLU A 110 -10.23 -11.09 9.36
CA GLU A 110 -11.06 -12.20 8.89
C GLU A 110 -12.28 -11.69 8.12
N ASP A 111 -12.94 -10.65 8.63
CA ASP A 111 -14.11 -10.05 8.02
C ASP A 111 -13.76 -9.28 6.74
N LEU A 112 -12.65 -8.52 6.77
CA LEU A 112 -12.15 -7.84 5.56
C LEU A 112 -11.84 -8.81 4.44
N LEU A 113 -11.27 -9.97 4.75
CA LEU A 113 -10.93 -10.99 3.75
C LEU A 113 -12.16 -11.72 3.18
N ARG A 114 -13.33 -11.62 3.81
CA ARG A 114 -14.60 -12.14 3.26
C ARG A 114 -15.18 -11.23 2.18
N LEU A 115 -14.81 -9.95 2.19
CA LEU A 115 -15.33 -8.98 1.22
C LEU A 115 -14.83 -9.30 -0.20
N PRO A 116 -15.72 -9.32 -1.21
CA PRO A 116 -15.33 -9.56 -2.59
C PRO A 116 -14.22 -8.60 -3.06
N GLY A 117 -13.17 -9.16 -3.63
CA GLY A 117 -12.04 -8.41 -4.17
C GLY A 117 -11.05 -7.86 -3.14
N VAL A 118 -11.23 -8.15 -1.85
CA VAL A 118 -10.32 -7.73 -0.78
C VAL A 118 -9.35 -8.86 -0.44
N GLY A 119 -8.08 -8.65 -0.72
CA GLY A 119 -6.98 -9.53 -0.32
C GLY A 119 -6.24 -8.98 0.91
N ARG A 120 -5.25 -9.74 1.41
CA ARG A 120 -4.48 -9.41 2.62
C ARG A 120 -3.82 -8.02 2.56
N LYS A 121 -3.24 -7.65 1.41
CA LYS A 121 -2.65 -6.31 1.21
C LYS A 121 -3.70 -5.21 1.38
N SER A 122 -4.86 -5.36 0.73
CA SER A 122 -5.96 -4.41 0.82
C SER A 122 -6.52 -4.30 2.24
N ALA A 123 -6.69 -5.44 2.91
CA ALA A 123 -7.14 -5.49 4.29
C ALA A 123 -6.16 -4.77 5.24
N ASN A 124 -4.85 -4.98 5.08
CA ASN A 124 -3.84 -4.26 5.87
C ASN A 124 -3.90 -2.75 5.62
N LEU A 125 -4.07 -2.30 4.38
CA LEU A 125 -4.20 -0.88 4.06
C LEU A 125 -5.42 -0.26 4.75
N ILE A 126 -6.58 -0.91 4.68
CA ILE A 126 -7.80 -0.46 5.37
C ILE A 126 -7.60 -0.42 6.89
N ARG A 127 -6.95 -1.42 7.46
CA ARG A 127 -6.66 -1.45 8.90
C ARG A 127 -5.74 -0.33 9.34
N GLY A 128 -4.72 -0.02 8.54
CA GLY A 128 -3.79 1.07 8.82
C GLY A 128 -4.42 2.45 8.63
N ASP A 129 -4.98 2.71 7.47
CA ASP A 129 -5.41 4.05 7.08
C ASP A 129 -6.75 4.47 7.71
N ILE A 130 -7.69 3.53 7.91
CA ILE A 130 -9.01 3.84 8.46
C ILE A 130 -9.06 3.63 9.98
N PHE A 131 -8.46 2.53 10.46
CA PHE A 131 -8.58 2.15 11.87
C PHE A 131 -7.34 2.46 12.69
N HIS A 132 -6.29 2.99 12.07
CA HIS A 132 -5.00 3.32 12.71
C HIS A 132 -4.41 2.14 13.50
N LEU A 133 -4.67 0.92 13.02
CA LEU A 133 -4.12 -0.29 13.59
C LEU A 133 -2.74 -0.58 13.01
N PRO A 134 -1.85 -1.21 13.78
CA PRO A 134 -0.59 -1.71 13.25
C PRO A 134 -0.84 -2.60 12.03
N ALA A 135 -0.30 -2.15 10.88
CA ALA A 135 -0.47 -2.84 9.61
C ALA A 135 0.78 -2.69 8.73
N VAL A 136 1.13 -3.75 8.02
CA VAL A 136 2.22 -3.75 7.04
C VAL A 136 1.64 -4.01 5.66
N VAL A 137 1.67 -2.98 4.82
CA VAL A 137 1.23 -3.06 3.41
C VAL A 137 2.43 -3.45 2.56
N ALA A 138 2.66 -4.76 2.39
CA ALA A 138 3.77 -5.29 1.60
C ALA A 138 3.46 -5.18 0.09
N ASP A 139 3.54 -3.96 -0.44
CA ASP A 139 3.45 -3.69 -1.87
C ASP A 139 4.79 -3.90 -2.59
N THR A 140 4.83 -3.71 -3.90
CA THR A 140 6.04 -3.87 -4.71
C THR A 140 7.19 -2.96 -4.28
N HIS A 141 6.90 -1.75 -3.78
CA HIS A 141 7.90 -0.82 -3.26
C HIS A 141 8.43 -1.28 -1.90
N CYS A 142 7.53 -1.64 -1.01
CA CYS A 142 7.87 -2.15 0.32
C CYS A 142 8.69 -3.45 0.22
N ILE A 143 8.26 -4.41 -0.61
CA ILE A 143 9.01 -5.66 -0.85
C ILE A 143 10.41 -5.37 -1.37
N ARG A 144 10.57 -4.51 -2.39
CA ARG A 144 11.86 -4.14 -2.96
C ARG A 144 12.76 -3.47 -1.92
N MET A 145 12.23 -2.50 -1.19
CA MET A 145 13.00 -1.80 -0.16
C MET A 145 13.36 -2.72 1.00
N ALA A 146 12.46 -3.59 1.45
CA ALA A 146 12.74 -4.57 2.51
C ALA A 146 13.93 -5.49 2.14
N ASN A 147 14.00 -5.93 0.88
CA ASN A 147 15.13 -6.68 0.35
C ASN A 147 16.40 -5.81 0.31
N ARG A 148 16.37 -4.62 -0.28
CA ARG A 148 17.55 -3.75 -0.45
C ARG A 148 18.11 -3.25 0.88
N ILE A 149 17.24 -2.87 1.80
CA ILE A 149 17.61 -2.46 3.15
C ILE A 149 18.21 -3.66 3.92
N GLY A 150 17.68 -4.86 3.73
CA GLY A 150 18.15 -6.09 4.37
C GLY A 150 17.27 -6.53 5.54
N PHE A 151 15.97 -6.23 5.52
CA PHE A 151 14.98 -6.82 6.42
C PHE A 151 14.70 -8.27 6.06
N VAL A 152 14.72 -8.56 4.77
CA VAL A 152 14.57 -9.89 4.17
C VAL A 152 15.66 -10.13 3.13
N THR A 153 15.76 -11.35 2.63
CA THR A 153 16.74 -11.73 1.61
C THR A 153 16.01 -12.45 0.48
N ASP A 154 16.14 -11.89 -0.73
CA ASP A 154 15.74 -12.45 -2.03
C ASP A 154 14.32 -13.07 -2.05
N THR A 155 13.36 -12.41 -1.40
CA THR A 155 11.98 -12.83 -1.42
C THR A 155 11.08 -11.83 -2.15
N THR A 156 10.13 -12.35 -2.94
CA THR A 156 9.03 -11.58 -3.56
C THR A 156 7.69 -11.87 -2.89
N ASP A 157 7.66 -12.78 -1.91
CA ASP A 157 6.45 -13.15 -1.18
C ASP A 157 6.04 -12.03 -0.19
N PRO A 158 4.89 -11.36 -0.42
CA PRO A 158 4.42 -10.28 0.44
C PRO A 158 4.14 -10.74 1.88
N VAL A 159 3.75 -12.00 2.08
CA VAL A 159 3.46 -12.54 3.43
C VAL A 159 4.74 -12.71 4.23
N GLN A 160 5.83 -13.16 3.59
CA GLN A 160 7.13 -13.26 4.24
C GLN A 160 7.67 -11.88 4.62
N VAL A 161 7.53 -10.89 3.73
CA VAL A 161 7.95 -9.49 4.00
C VAL A 161 7.13 -8.90 5.14
N GLU A 162 5.80 -9.03 5.11
CA GLU A 162 4.91 -8.59 6.18
C GLU A 162 5.33 -9.17 7.53
N ARG A 163 5.47 -10.50 7.62
CA ARG A 163 5.89 -11.19 8.86
C ARG A 163 7.25 -10.75 9.38
N ALA A 164 8.19 -10.45 8.48
CA ALA A 164 9.52 -9.99 8.86
C ALA A 164 9.47 -8.56 9.41
N LEU A 165 8.72 -7.66 8.76
CA LEU A 165 8.60 -6.26 9.16
C LEU A 165 7.81 -6.10 10.46
N VAL A 166 6.72 -6.84 10.65
CA VAL A 166 5.93 -6.83 11.91
C VAL A 166 6.80 -7.17 13.14
N LYS A 167 7.83 -8.01 12.99
CA LYS A 167 8.72 -8.38 14.11
C LYS A 167 9.67 -7.28 14.55
N VAL A 168 9.99 -6.33 13.67
CA VAL A 168 11.07 -5.36 13.88
C VAL A 168 10.63 -3.91 13.84
N LEU A 169 9.54 -3.59 13.14
CA LEU A 169 8.99 -2.23 13.11
C LEU A 169 8.28 -1.90 14.43
N PRO A 170 8.36 -0.63 14.90
CA PRO A 170 7.44 -0.14 15.90
C PRO A 170 6.00 -0.28 15.36
N PRO A 171 5.09 -0.90 16.13
CA PRO A 171 3.72 -1.14 15.65
C PRO A 171 3.01 0.12 15.16
N GLU A 172 3.17 1.23 15.88
CA GLU A 172 2.58 2.54 15.59
C GLU A 172 3.11 3.20 14.31
N GLU A 173 4.32 2.86 13.88
CA GLU A 173 4.96 3.39 12.67
C GLU A 173 4.83 2.45 11.46
N SER A 174 4.22 1.28 11.62
CA SER A 174 4.27 0.22 10.60
C SER A 174 3.51 0.58 9.32
N ASN A 175 2.34 1.23 9.43
CA ASN A 175 1.57 1.70 8.28
C ASN A 175 2.29 2.83 7.56
N ASP A 176 2.69 3.86 8.28
CA ASP A 176 3.41 5.02 7.76
C ASP A 176 4.73 4.62 7.11
N PHE A 177 5.46 3.66 7.67
CA PHE A 177 6.66 3.12 7.06
C PHE A 177 6.39 2.56 5.66
N CYS A 178 5.27 1.87 5.47
CA CYS A 178 4.90 1.32 4.16
C CYS A 178 4.58 2.44 3.15
N HIS A 179 3.86 3.49 3.56
CA HIS A 179 3.60 4.66 2.70
C HIS A 179 4.92 5.36 2.33
N ARG A 180 5.81 5.58 3.29
CA ARG A 180 7.15 6.15 3.05
C ARG A 180 7.98 5.28 2.11
N CYS A 181 7.89 3.96 2.22
CA CYS A 181 8.50 3.04 1.26
C CYS A 181 7.93 3.23 -0.15
N GLY A 182 6.63 3.45 -0.28
CA GLY A 182 5.99 3.78 -1.55
C GLY A 182 6.54 5.07 -2.17
N MET A 183 6.62 6.14 -1.38
CA MET A 183 7.15 7.44 -1.80
C MET A 183 8.62 7.35 -2.20
N HIS A 184 9.48 6.85 -1.30
CA HIS A 184 10.92 6.69 -1.54
C HIS A 184 11.22 5.74 -2.71
N GLY A 185 10.42 4.69 -2.83
CA GLY A 185 10.54 3.71 -3.89
C GLY A 185 10.16 4.22 -5.29
N ARG A 186 9.37 5.30 -5.38
CA ARG A 186 9.04 5.94 -6.66
C ARG A 186 10.14 6.89 -7.14
N VAL A 187 10.83 7.59 -6.24
CA VAL A 187 11.73 8.69 -6.61
C VAL A 187 13.22 8.37 -6.40
N VAL A 188 13.59 7.66 -5.35
CA VAL A 188 15.00 7.37 -4.98
C VAL A 188 15.34 5.90 -5.19
N CYS A 189 14.64 5.00 -4.50
CA CYS A 189 14.91 3.56 -4.55
C CYS A 189 14.11 2.88 -5.67
N THR A 190 14.25 3.34 -6.92
CA THR A 190 13.42 2.88 -8.04
C THR A 190 13.68 1.42 -8.43
N ALA A 191 12.78 0.80 -9.18
CA ALA A 191 12.94 -0.58 -9.61
C ALA A 191 14.16 -0.77 -10.52
N ARG A 192 14.39 0.19 -11.45
CA ARG A 192 15.47 0.13 -12.44
C ARG A 192 16.83 0.49 -11.83
N LYS A 193 16.88 1.56 -11.03
CA LYS A 193 18.12 2.09 -10.45
C LYS A 193 17.84 2.56 -9.01
N ALA A 194 18.68 2.18 -8.07
CA ALA A 194 18.71 2.77 -6.75
C ALA A 194 19.69 3.96 -6.77
N LEU A 195 19.19 5.16 -6.48
CA LEU A 195 20.00 6.38 -6.38
C LEU A 195 20.60 6.44 -4.97
N CYS A 196 21.59 5.56 -4.70
CA CYS A 196 22.14 5.41 -3.35
C CYS A 196 22.93 6.65 -2.90
N GLU A 197 23.51 7.38 -3.83
CA GLU A 197 24.29 8.60 -3.61
C GLU A 197 23.48 9.74 -2.96
N VAL A 198 22.17 9.79 -3.18
CA VAL A 198 21.27 10.81 -2.58
C VAL A 198 20.29 10.21 -1.56
N CYS A 199 20.47 8.94 -1.21
CA CYS A 199 19.52 8.22 -0.36
C CYS A 199 19.78 8.50 1.14
N CYS A 200 18.75 8.91 1.86
CA CYS A 200 18.81 9.14 3.32
C CYS A 200 19.17 7.87 4.12
N LEU A 201 19.14 6.68 3.49
CA LEU A 201 19.45 5.40 4.11
C LEU A 201 20.80 4.82 3.65
N GLN A 202 21.61 5.56 2.89
CA GLN A 202 22.82 5.04 2.21
C GLN A 202 23.73 4.24 3.16
N ASP A 203 24.12 4.84 4.29
CA ASP A 203 25.08 4.29 5.26
C ASP A 203 24.50 3.17 6.15
N VAL A 204 23.18 3.05 6.24
CA VAL A 204 22.51 2.01 7.04
C VAL A 204 21.90 0.91 6.17
N CYS A 205 21.65 1.16 4.90
CA CYS A 205 21.06 0.21 3.94
C CYS A 205 22.10 -0.83 3.49
N ARG A 206 21.68 -2.11 3.35
CA ARG A 206 22.56 -3.18 2.85
C ARG A 206 23.08 -2.90 1.44
N THR A 207 22.21 -2.41 0.56
CA THR A 207 22.58 -2.04 -0.82
C THR A 207 23.45 -0.78 -0.84
N GLY A 208 23.08 0.27 -0.09
CA GLY A 208 23.84 1.52 -0.03
C GLY A 208 25.27 1.31 0.47
N LYS A 209 25.47 0.52 1.51
CA LYS A 209 26.82 0.15 2.01
C LYS A 209 27.69 -0.56 0.96
N LYS A 210 27.10 -1.35 0.07
CA LYS A 210 27.84 -2.00 -1.02
C LYS A 210 28.28 -0.97 -2.07
N THR A 211 27.42 -0.01 -2.40
CA THR A 211 27.72 1.06 -3.36
C THR A 211 28.88 1.92 -2.87
N ILE A 212 28.86 2.39 -1.63
CA ILE A 212 29.95 3.17 -1.03
C ILE A 212 31.29 2.41 -1.12
N LYS A 213 31.30 1.12 -0.76
CA LYS A 213 32.52 0.32 -0.81
C LYS A 213 33.09 0.16 -2.24
N GLN A 214 32.23 0.08 -3.25
CA GLN A 214 32.65 0.00 -4.65
C GLN A 214 33.27 1.33 -5.12
N GLU A 215 32.63 2.45 -4.84
CA GLU A 215 33.14 3.80 -5.15
C GLU A 215 34.51 4.05 -4.51
N THR A 216 34.67 3.71 -3.21
CA THR A 216 35.96 3.86 -2.51
C THR A 216 37.05 2.99 -3.10
N LEU A 217 36.73 1.81 -3.65
CA LEU A 217 37.72 0.95 -4.32
C LEU A 217 38.10 1.45 -5.72
N GLU A 218 37.18 2.07 -6.44
CA GLU A 218 37.43 2.65 -7.76
C GLU A 218 38.24 3.96 -7.69
N GLU A 219 38.11 4.73 -6.58
CA GLU A 219 38.93 5.93 -6.32
C GLU A 219 40.38 5.61 -5.89
N LEU A 220 40.67 4.38 -5.49
CA LEU A 220 41.99 3.93 -5.02
C LEU A 220 42.80 3.22 -6.14
N VAL A 221 42.27 3.11 -7.36
CA VAL A 221 42.91 2.49 -8.52
C VAL A 221 43.19 3.54 -9.61
#